data_0985003d908aa5cbb8c834084c7ff8e2
#
_entry.id   0985003d908aa5cbb8c834084c7ff8e2
#
_cell.length_a   1.000
_cell.length_b   1.000
_cell.length_c   1.000
_cell.angle_alpha   90.00
_cell.angle_beta   90.00
_cell.angle_gamma   90.00
#
_symmetry.space_group_name_H-M   'P 1'
#
loop_
_entity.id
_entity.type
_entity.pdbx_description
1 polymer ?
#
loop_
_entity_poly.entity_id
_entity_poly.type
_entity_poly.pdbx_seq_one_letter_code
_entity_poly.pdbx_strand_id
1 'polypeptide(L)' 'MRYAIVIEKAEGNYSAYVPDLPGCIATGSTMQDVETQIREAIEFHIDGLREDGMLIPPPSSRVEYVEITA' A
#
# COMPACT_ATOMS: atom_id res chain seq x y z
N MET A 1 -13.23 2.88 -3.70
CA MET A 1 -12.66 1.98 -2.69
C MET A 1 -11.33 2.55 -2.22
N ARG A 2 -11.10 2.61 -0.92
CA ARG A 2 -9.89 3.22 -0.34
C ARG A 2 -9.14 2.19 0.49
N TYR A 3 -7.88 1.96 0.14
CA TYR A 3 -7.01 1.11 0.95
C TYR A 3 -6.05 1.94 1.77
N ALA A 4 -5.84 1.55 3.01
CA ALA A 4 -4.76 2.11 3.82
C ALA A 4 -3.43 1.61 3.27
N ILE A 5 -2.45 2.49 3.21
CA ILE A 5 -1.08 2.12 2.85
C ILE A 5 -0.16 2.54 3.99
N VAL A 6 0.94 1.81 4.14
CA VAL A 6 1.98 2.16 5.10
C VAL A 6 3.24 2.49 4.29
N ILE A 7 3.80 3.66 4.53
CA ILE A 7 5.03 4.10 3.87
C ILE A 7 6.12 4.18 4.92
N GLU A 8 7.24 3.54 4.63
CA GLU A 8 8.39 3.54 5.51
C GLU A 8 9.60 4.11 4.78
N LYS A 9 10.32 5.01 5.44
CA LYS A 9 11.54 5.57 4.89
C LYS A 9 12.70 4.67 5.25
N ALA A 10 13.42 4.22 4.24
CA ALA A 10 14.66 3.47 4.41
C ALA A 10 15.81 4.33 3.92
N GLU A 11 17.03 3.84 4.11
CA GLU A 11 18.20 4.55 3.64
C GLU A 11 18.20 4.61 2.10
N GLY A 12 18.08 5.80 1.56
CA GLY A 12 18.12 6.02 0.13
C GLY A 12 16.82 5.87 -0.63
N ASN A 13 15.75 5.36 0.01
CA ASN A 13 14.47 5.22 -0.66
C ASN A 13 13.31 5.10 0.31
N TYR A 14 12.11 4.96 -0.26
CA TYR A 14 10.88 4.70 0.49
C TYR A 14 10.30 3.36 0.05
N SER A 15 9.63 2.68 0.95
CA SER A 15 8.87 1.48 0.63
C SER A 15 7.43 1.64 1.13
N ALA A 16 6.51 0.95 0.46
CA ALA A 16 5.11 1.00 0.84
C ALA A 16 4.50 -0.39 0.73
N TYR A 17 3.51 -0.67 1.58
CA TYR A 17 2.74 -1.89 1.46
C TYR A 17 1.28 -1.60 1.82
N VAL A 18 0.40 -2.51 1.41
CA VAL A 18 -1.04 -2.41 1.64
C VAL A 18 -1.43 -3.51 2.63
N PRO A 19 -1.80 -3.15 3.87
CA PRO A 19 -2.17 -4.16 4.87
C PRO A 19 -3.27 -5.13 4.41
N ASP A 20 -4.26 -4.64 3.70
CA ASP A 20 -5.39 -5.46 3.27
C ASP A 20 -5.16 -6.25 1.99
N LEU A 21 -4.05 -6.01 1.31
CA LEU A 21 -3.70 -6.73 0.09
C LEU A 21 -2.32 -7.38 0.27
N PRO A 22 -2.28 -8.61 0.80
CA PRO A 22 -1.00 -9.30 1.04
C PRO A 22 -0.15 -9.41 -0.22
N GLY A 23 1.11 -9.07 -0.11
CA GLY A 23 2.05 -9.10 -1.23
C GLY A 23 2.03 -7.86 -2.11
N CYS A 24 1.14 -6.91 -1.86
CA CYS A 24 1.11 -5.66 -2.63
C CYS A 24 2.09 -4.66 -2.01
N ILE A 25 3.25 -4.53 -2.63
CA ILE A 25 4.33 -3.66 -2.14
C ILE A 25 4.89 -2.83 -3.30
N ALA A 26 5.53 -1.73 -2.95
CA ALA A 26 6.19 -0.86 -3.92
C ALA A 26 7.34 -0.11 -3.27
N THR A 27 8.24 0.39 -4.08
CA THR A 27 9.34 1.26 -3.63
C THR A 27 9.40 2.49 -4.51
N GLY A 28 10.03 3.53 -4.01
CA GLY A 28 10.24 4.75 -4.75
C GLY A 28 11.38 5.56 -4.13
N SER A 29 11.98 6.44 -4.93
CA SER A 29 13.09 7.27 -4.46
C SER A 29 12.62 8.49 -3.67
N THR A 30 11.37 8.88 -3.83
CA THR A 30 10.75 9.99 -3.08
C THR A 30 9.39 9.55 -2.56
N MET A 31 8.84 10.35 -1.65
CA MET A 31 7.48 10.12 -1.14
C MET A 31 6.47 10.11 -2.31
N GLN A 32 6.60 11.06 -3.23
CA GLN A 32 5.70 11.16 -4.37
C GLN A 32 5.82 9.93 -5.29
N ASP A 33 7.05 9.48 -5.52
CA ASP A 33 7.29 8.28 -6.34
C ASP A 33 6.66 7.05 -5.74
N VAL A 34 6.85 6.83 -4.44
CA VAL A 34 6.32 5.63 -3.80
C VAL A 34 4.79 5.65 -3.76
N GLU A 35 4.18 6.83 -3.62
CA GLU A 35 2.72 6.96 -3.69
C GLU A 35 2.20 6.57 -5.07
N THR A 36 2.87 7.02 -6.12
CA THR A 36 2.50 6.67 -7.49
C THR A 36 2.68 5.17 -7.73
N GLN A 37 3.81 4.63 -7.29
CA GLN A 37 4.11 3.21 -7.49
C GLN A 37 3.15 2.31 -6.72
N ILE A 38 2.81 2.64 -5.49
CA ILE A 38 1.88 1.80 -4.72
C ILE A 38 0.47 1.86 -5.29
N ARG A 39 0.04 3.02 -5.82
CA ARG A 39 -1.25 3.14 -6.49
C ARG A 39 -1.33 2.20 -7.69
N GLU A 40 -0.31 2.22 -8.54
CA GLU A 40 -0.25 1.33 -9.71
C GLU A 40 -0.19 -0.13 -9.29
N ALA A 41 0.56 -0.43 -8.22
CA ALA A 41 0.63 -1.79 -7.70
C ALA A 41 -0.73 -2.30 -7.22
N ILE A 42 -1.51 -1.44 -6.56
CA ILE A 42 -2.85 -1.80 -6.10
C ILE A 42 -3.75 -2.10 -7.31
N GLU A 43 -3.75 -1.22 -8.30
CA GLU A 43 -4.56 -1.40 -9.50
C GLU A 43 -4.23 -2.71 -10.21
N PHE A 44 -2.94 -2.98 -10.38
CA PHE A 44 -2.46 -4.21 -11.00
C PHE A 44 -2.86 -5.44 -10.17
N HIS A 45 -2.72 -5.36 -8.85
CA HIS A 45 -3.04 -6.46 -7.94
C HIS A 45 -4.53 -6.82 -8.00
N ILE A 46 -5.38 -5.79 -7.99
CA ILE A 46 -6.84 -5.99 -8.06
C ILE A 46 -7.23 -6.57 -9.41
N ASP A 47 -6.65 -6.08 -10.49
CA ASP A 47 -6.93 -6.61 -11.83
C ASP A 47 -6.54 -8.09 -11.92
N GLY A 48 -5.41 -8.47 -11.33
CA GLY A 48 -5.01 -9.87 -11.28
C GLY A 48 -5.98 -10.75 -10.52
N LEU A 49 -6.47 -10.26 -9.39
CA LEU A 49 -7.46 -11.00 -8.61
C LEU A 49 -8.77 -11.19 -9.39
N ARG A 50 -9.21 -10.15 -10.10
CA ARG A 50 -10.42 -10.24 -10.93
C ARG A 50 -10.26 -11.25 -12.05
N GLU A 51 -9.13 -11.23 -12.74
CA GLU A 51 -8.86 -12.18 -13.81
C GLU A 51 -8.86 -13.62 -13.33
N ASP A 52 -8.37 -13.85 -12.12
CA ASP A 52 -8.31 -15.18 -11.53
C ASP A 52 -9.64 -15.58 -10.87
N GLY A 53 -10.65 -14.73 -10.92
CA GLY A 53 -11.94 -14.99 -10.30
C GLY A 53 -11.87 -15.03 -8.79
N MET A 54 -10.85 -14.42 -8.19
CA MET A 54 -10.68 -14.41 -6.75
C MET A 54 -11.37 -13.21 -6.12
N LEU A 55 -11.75 -13.38 -4.85
CA LEU A 55 -12.36 -12.29 -4.10
C LEU A 55 -11.33 -11.19 -3.86
N ILE A 56 -11.77 -9.96 -4.03
CA ILE A 56 -10.95 -8.78 -3.71
C ILE A 56 -11.14 -8.48 -2.22
N PRO A 57 -10.08 -8.54 -1.40
CA PRO A 57 -10.21 -8.21 0.02
C PRO A 57 -10.75 -6.79 0.20
N PRO A 58 -11.76 -6.59 1.05
CA PRO A 58 -12.28 -5.24 1.28
C PRO A 58 -11.28 -4.41 2.09
N PRO A 59 -11.29 -3.08 1.93
CA PRO A 59 -10.44 -2.20 2.73
C PRO A 59 -10.97 -2.13 4.17
N SER A 60 -10.35 -2.90 5.05
CA SER A 60 -10.77 -3.01 6.45
C SER A 60 -9.80 -2.36 7.43
N SER A 61 -8.57 -2.09 7.00
CA SER A 61 -7.57 -1.46 7.86
C SER A 61 -7.78 0.04 7.94
N ARG A 62 -7.46 0.57 9.11
CA ARG A 62 -7.57 1.99 9.39
C ARG A 62 -6.23 2.48 9.93
N VAL A 63 -5.83 3.68 9.53
CA VAL A 63 -4.59 4.30 10.00
C VAL A 63 -4.92 5.31 11.08
N GLU A 64 -4.23 5.19 12.22
CA GLU A 64 -4.34 6.14 13.31
C GLU A 64 -2.95 6.51 13.79
N TYR A 65 -2.77 7.75 14.19
CA TYR A 65 -1.54 8.23 14.79
C TYR A 65 -1.81 8.53 16.26
N VAL A 66 -0.95 8.03 17.11
CA VAL A 66 -1.09 8.22 18.56
C VAL A 66 0.09 9.06 19.03
N GLU A 67 -0.22 10.16 19.70
CA GLU A 67 0.79 11.04 20.26
C GLU A 67 1.36 10.43 21.52
N ILE A 68 2.67 10.29 21.57
CA ILE A 68 3.36 9.77 22.74
C ILE A 68 4.22 10.89 23.31
N THR A 69 4.04 11.15 24.61
CA THR A 69 4.89 12.10 25.32
C THR A 69 6.09 11.34 25.87
N ALA A 70 7.26 11.60 25.30
CA ALA A 70 8.47 10.89 25.69
C ALA A 70 9.52 11.84 26.23
#